data_5b53d1e80a95f755af942e64cde637fe
#
_entry.id   5b53d1e80a95f755af942e64cde637fe
#
_cell.length_a   1.000
_cell.length_b   1.000
_cell.length_c   1.000
_cell.angle_alpha   90.00
_cell.angle_beta   90.00
_cell.angle_gamma   90.00
#
_symmetry.space_group_name_H-M   'P 1'
#
loop_
_entity.id
_entity.type
_entity.pdbx_description
1 polymer ?
#
loop_
_entity_poly.entity_id
_entity_poly.type
_entity_poly.pdbx_seq_one_letter_code
_entity_poly.pdbx_strand_id
1 'polypeptide(L)' 'MSLMTQAWLLDKYGPRLNVDNLAEVLGMARATINNEISDGSFPVPTYRAHGKRWADYRDVDAYLDRCREALAA' A
#
# COMPACT_ATOMS: atom_id res chain seq x y z
N MET A 1 3.00 12.63 6.92
CA MET A 1 1.81 11.78 6.98
C MET A 1 0.55 12.63 6.89
N SER A 2 -0.43 12.19 6.14
CA SER A 2 -1.66 12.94 5.94
C SER A 2 -2.82 12.28 6.67
N LEU A 3 -3.41 13.00 7.63
CA LEU A 3 -4.58 12.50 8.36
C LEU A 3 -5.77 12.26 7.41
N MET A 4 -5.91 13.08 6.38
CA MET A 4 -6.99 12.90 5.40
C MET A 4 -6.80 11.63 4.58
N THR A 5 -5.59 11.35 4.15
CA THR A 5 -5.28 10.12 3.42
C THR A 5 -5.50 8.90 4.30
N GLN A 6 -5.05 8.94 5.56
CA GLN A 6 -5.26 7.86 6.51
C GLN A 6 -6.75 7.62 6.76
N ALA A 7 -7.51 8.69 6.96
CA ALA A 7 -8.96 8.58 7.18
C ALA A 7 -9.66 7.98 5.96
N TRP A 8 -9.28 8.40 4.77
CA TRP A 8 -9.84 7.86 3.52
C TRP A 8 -9.53 6.38 3.36
N LEU A 9 -8.28 5.98 3.62
CA LEU A 9 -7.88 4.58 3.53
C LEU A 9 -8.65 3.71 4.53
N LEU A 10 -8.76 4.17 5.78
CA LEU A 10 -9.51 3.47 6.81
C LEU A 10 -10.98 3.31 6.45
N ASP A 11 -11.58 4.37 5.92
CA ASP A 11 -13.00 4.37 5.55
C ASP A 11 -13.27 3.42 4.39
N LYS A 12 -12.40 3.43 3.39
CA LYS A 12 -12.63 2.66 2.17
C LYS A 12 -12.18 1.20 2.29
N TYR A 13 -11.05 0.94 2.95
CA TYR A 13 -10.44 -0.39 2.96
C TYR A 13 -10.33 -1.01 4.35
N GLY A 14 -10.41 -0.19 5.41
CA GLY A 14 -10.16 -0.65 6.77
C GLY A 14 -8.70 -0.52 7.16
N PRO A 15 -8.31 -1.10 8.32
CA PRO A 15 -6.97 -0.90 8.88
C PRO A 15 -5.84 -1.58 8.10
N ARG A 16 -6.17 -2.45 7.17
CA ARG A 16 -5.16 -3.12 6.34
C ARG A 16 -5.73 -3.40 4.95
N LEU A 17 -4.82 -3.43 3.97
CA LEU A 17 -5.17 -3.59 2.57
C LEU A 17 -4.60 -4.91 2.06
N ASN A 18 -5.41 -5.64 1.29
CA ASN A 18 -4.93 -6.84 0.59
C ASN A 18 -4.33 -6.43 -0.77
N VAL A 19 -3.86 -7.42 -1.55
CA VAL A 19 -3.24 -7.15 -2.85
C VAL A 19 -4.22 -6.46 -3.82
N ASP A 20 -5.48 -6.85 -3.81
CA ASP A 20 -6.49 -6.22 -4.66
C ASP A 20 -6.68 -4.74 -4.31
N ASN A 21 -6.73 -4.44 -3.02
CA ASN A 21 -6.84 -3.05 -2.55
C ASN A 21 -5.60 -2.24 -2.92
N LEU A 22 -4.41 -2.83 -2.77
CA LEU A 22 -3.17 -2.17 -3.14
C LEU A 22 -3.12 -1.88 -4.64
N ALA A 23 -3.56 -2.83 -5.47
CA ALA A 23 -3.63 -2.62 -6.91
C ALA A 23 -4.49 -1.42 -7.26
N GLU A 24 -5.63 -1.27 -6.60
CA GLU A 24 -6.55 -0.16 -6.82
C GLU A 24 -5.94 1.17 -6.37
N VAL A 25 -5.42 1.21 -5.15
CA VAL A 25 -4.87 2.45 -4.56
C VAL A 25 -3.61 2.91 -5.27
N LEU A 26 -2.72 1.99 -5.59
CA LEU A 26 -1.43 2.33 -6.19
C LEU A 26 -1.48 2.40 -7.72
N GLY A 27 -2.57 1.97 -8.32
CA GLY A 27 -2.68 1.95 -9.78
C GLY A 27 -1.75 0.94 -10.43
N MET A 28 -1.46 -0.17 -9.76
CA MET A 28 -0.56 -1.22 -10.25
C MET A 28 -1.32 -2.50 -10.53
N ALA A 29 -0.82 -3.30 -11.48
CA ALA A 29 -1.37 -4.63 -11.72
C ALA A 29 -1.04 -5.55 -10.54
N ARG A 30 -1.98 -6.46 -10.22
CA ARG A 30 -1.76 -7.45 -9.16
C ARG A 30 -0.50 -8.28 -9.40
N ALA A 31 -0.28 -8.69 -10.65
CA ALA A 31 0.89 -9.49 -10.99
C ALA A 31 2.18 -8.73 -10.69
N THR A 32 2.22 -7.44 -10.97
CA THR A 32 3.37 -6.59 -10.67
C THR A 32 3.62 -6.53 -9.16
N ILE A 33 2.57 -6.33 -8.38
CA ILE A 33 2.67 -6.28 -6.92
C ILE A 33 3.21 -7.60 -6.38
N ASN A 34 2.64 -8.72 -6.83
CA ASN A 34 3.08 -10.04 -6.38
C ASN A 34 4.53 -10.31 -6.75
N ASN A 35 4.95 -9.92 -7.95
CA ASN A 35 6.34 -10.08 -8.38
C ASN A 35 7.29 -9.25 -7.53
N GLU A 36 6.94 -8.01 -7.23
CA GLU A 36 7.78 -7.14 -6.40
C GLU A 36 7.86 -7.64 -4.96
N ILE A 37 6.77 -8.18 -4.41
CA ILE A 37 6.79 -8.78 -3.09
C ILE A 37 7.74 -10.00 -3.08
N SER A 38 7.65 -10.85 -4.11
CA SER A 38 8.53 -12.03 -4.24
C SER A 38 10.00 -11.64 -4.35
N ASP A 39 10.28 -10.57 -5.09
CA ASP A 39 11.65 -10.08 -5.29
C ASP A 39 12.18 -9.30 -4.08
N GLY A 40 11.32 -8.94 -3.14
CA GLY A 40 11.69 -8.08 -2.03
C GLY A 40 11.86 -6.62 -2.43
N SER A 41 11.33 -6.21 -3.58
CA SER A 41 11.44 -4.83 -4.08
C SER A 41 10.18 -3.99 -3.88
N PHE A 42 9.11 -4.57 -3.34
CA PHE A 42 7.89 -3.83 -3.13
C PHE A 42 8.10 -2.74 -2.05
N PRO A 43 7.78 -1.47 -2.36
CA PRO A 43 8.16 -0.35 -1.48
C PRO A 43 7.32 -0.23 -0.21
N VAL A 44 6.18 -0.92 -0.13
CA VAL A 44 5.32 -0.89 1.05
C VAL A 44 5.55 -2.16 1.86
N PRO A 45 5.81 -2.06 3.17
CA PRO A 45 5.95 -3.26 4.01
C PRO A 45 4.68 -4.09 4.00
N THR A 46 4.82 -5.40 3.85
CA THR A 46 3.70 -6.34 3.86
C THR A 46 3.99 -7.50 4.79
N TYR A 47 2.93 -8.18 5.23
CA TYR A 47 3.05 -9.36 6.06
C TYR A 47 1.99 -10.38 5.64
N ARG A 48 2.21 -11.65 6.00
CA ARG A 48 1.24 -12.71 5.74
C ARG A 48 0.39 -12.97 6.97
N ALA A 49 -0.92 -13.07 6.73
CA ALA A 49 -1.86 -13.47 7.77
C ALA A 49 -3.02 -14.20 7.11
N HIS A 50 -3.40 -15.35 7.66
CA HIS A 50 -4.52 -16.16 7.16
C HIS A 50 -4.42 -16.48 5.67
N GLY A 51 -3.20 -16.77 5.20
CA GLY A 51 -2.95 -17.15 3.81
C GLY A 51 -2.98 -16.00 2.82
N LYS A 52 -3.09 -14.76 3.27
CA LYS A 52 -3.11 -13.58 2.42
C LYS A 52 -2.01 -12.61 2.80
N ARG A 53 -1.64 -11.76 1.84
CA ARG A 53 -0.67 -10.70 2.06
C ARG A 53 -1.43 -9.41 2.39
N TRP A 54 -0.95 -8.70 3.42
CA TRP A 54 -1.59 -7.48 3.91
C TRP A 54 -0.57 -6.35 4.05
N ALA A 55 -1.03 -5.12 3.84
CA ALA A 55 -0.25 -3.92 4.16
C ALA A 55 -1.07 -3.07 5.13
N ASP A 56 -0.40 -2.50 6.12
CA ASP A 56 -1.06 -1.60 7.08
C ASP A 56 -1.37 -0.27 6.37
N TYR A 57 -2.54 0.30 6.65
CA TYR A 57 -2.95 1.56 6.01
C TYR A 57 -1.96 2.69 6.28
N ARG A 58 -1.29 2.67 7.42
CA ARG A 58 -0.30 3.69 7.77
C ARG A 58 0.95 3.59 6.90
N ASP A 59 1.35 2.39 6.55
CA ASP A 59 2.49 2.17 5.65
C ASP A 59 2.15 2.58 4.22
N VAL A 60 0.92 2.35 3.80
CA VAL A 60 0.45 2.81 2.48
C VAL A 60 0.45 4.33 2.42
N ASP A 61 -0.07 4.99 3.46
CA ASP A 61 -0.05 6.45 3.56
C ASP A 61 1.39 6.99 3.49
N ALA A 62 2.30 6.39 4.24
CA ALA A 62 3.71 6.80 4.24
C ALA A 62 4.34 6.67 2.86
N TYR A 63 4.02 5.61 2.13
CA TYR A 63 4.50 5.43 0.76
C TYR A 63 3.96 6.52 -0.17
N LEU A 64 2.67 6.82 -0.07
CA LEU A 64 2.06 7.87 -0.89
C LEU A 64 2.68 9.24 -0.60
N ASP A 65 2.98 9.52 0.66
CA ASP A 65 3.70 10.74 1.05
C ASP A 65 5.07 10.82 0.41
N ARG A 66 5.83 9.71 0.42
CA ARG A 66 7.16 9.68 -0.20
C ARG A 66 7.08 9.93 -1.71
N CYS A 67 6.07 9.38 -2.36
CA CYS A 67 5.86 9.61 -3.79
C CYS A 67 5.60 11.09 -4.07
N ARG A 68 4.79 11.73 -3.23
CA ARG A 68 4.47 13.14 -3.36
C ARG A 68 5.71 14.01 -3.14
N GLU A 69 6.50 13.70 -2.12
CA GLU A 69 7.73 14.43 -1.83
C GLU A 69 8.74 14.32 -2.98
N ALA A 70 8.85 13.14 -3.59
CA ALA A 70 9.72 12.94 -4.74
C ALA A 70 9.30 13.81 -5.94
N LEU A 71 7.98 13.99 -6.13
CA LEU A 71 7.47 14.87 -7.18
C LEU A 71 7.72 16.34 -6.88
N ALA A 72 7.70 16.72 -5.60
CA ALA A 72 7.93 18.10 -5.17
C ALA A 72 9.40 18.49 -5.20
N ALA A 73 10.29 17.51 -5.16
CA ALA A 73 11.73 17.74 -5.24
C ALA A 73 12.21 17.97 -6.70
#